data_f051438f86a30780def63766c5e091ea
#
_entry.id   f051438f86a30780def63766c5e091ea
#
_cell.length_a   1.000
_cell.length_b   1.000
_cell.length_c   1.000
_cell.angle_alpha   90.00
_cell.angle_beta   90.00
_cell.angle_gamma   90.00
#
_symmetry.space_group_name_H-M   'P 1'
#
loop_
_entity.id
_entity.type
_entity.pdbx_description
1 polymer ?
#
loop_
_entity_poly.entity_id
_entity_poly.type
_entity_poly.pdbx_seq_one_letter_code
_entity_poly.pdbx_strand_id
1 'polypeptide(L)'
;MPNFANLTEILTGKSREHLITLPNPLSDKHALQPEAVQAFLQLQQAAQKAGFNLQPASTFRDFERQKLIWNAKFNGERKVHNDKGNAIELEGLSDWQKCQAILRWSAVPGASRHHWGTEIDFFDPDVLPAGKKLMLEPWEYQTGGYFQRLTNWLLANAETFGFY
;
A
#
# COMPACT_ATOMS: atom_id res chain seq x y z
N MET A 1 18.17 -22.14 -3.39
CA MET A 1 17.89 -20.95 -2.57
C MET A 1 18.40 -19.74 -3.34
N PRO A 2 17.65 -18.67 -3.52
CA PRO A 2 18.18 -17.48 -4.13
C PRO A 2 19.36 -16.97 -3.30
N ASN A 3 20.46 -16.70 -3.96
CA ASN A 3 21.64 -16.14 -3.32
C ASN A 3 21.38 -14.64 -3.11
N PHE A 4 20.85 -14.28 -1.96
CA PHE A 4 20.61 -12.87 -1.60
C PHE A 4 21.95 -12.18 -1.27
N ALA A 5 22.80 -12.01 -2.26
CA ALA A 5 24.07 -11.27 -2.12
C ALA A 5 23.85 -9.83 -1.58
N ASN A 6 22.60 -9.35 -1.63
CA ASN A 6 22.20 -7.97 -1.26
C ASN A 6 20.90 -7.90 -0.46
N LEU A 7 20.72 -8.77 0.54
CA LEU A 7 19.48 -8.79 1.35
C LEU A 7 19.15 -7.41 1.95
N THR A 8 20.14 -6.67 2.40
CA THR A 8 19.94 -5.33 2.96
C THR A 8 19.34 -4.38 1.91
N GLU A 9 19.79 -4.42 0.66
CA GLU A 9 19.26 -3.56 -0.41
C GLU A 9 17.83 -3.95 -0.79
N ILE A 10 17.53 -5.25 -0.81
CA ILE A 10 16.17 -5.75 -1.01
C ILE A 10 15.26 -5.24 0.11
N LEU A 11 15.61 -5.49 1.37
CA LEU A 11 14.78 -5.14 2.53
C LEU A 11 14.58 -3.63 2.68
N THR A 12 15.52 -2.82 2.23
CA THR A 12 15.43 -1.36 2.28
C THR A 12 14.85 -0.71 1.02
N GLY A 13 14.46 -1.50 0.01
CA GLY A 13 13.86 -1.00 -1.23
C GLY A 13 14.85 -0.36 -2.21
N LYS A 14 16.14 -0.69 -2.10
CA LYS A 14 17.19 -0.20 -3.00
C LYS A 14 17.48 -1.15 -4.17
N SER A 15 17.01 -2.39 -4.10
CA SER A 15 17.09 -3.39 -5.17
C SER A 15 15.70 -3.82 -5.62
N ARG A 16 15.59 -4.23 -6.89
CA ARG A 16 14.37 -4.76 -7.52
C ARG A 16 14.59 -6.17 -8.08
N GLU A 17 15.74 -6.78 -7.83
CA GLU A 17 16.13 -8.08 -8.43
C GLU A 17 15.22 -9.25 -8.05
N HIS A 18 14.49 -9.13 -6.94
CA HIS A 18 13.55 -10.11 -6.40
C HIS A 18 12.12 -9.95 -6.94
N LEU A 19 11.89 -9.00 -7.86
CA LEU A 19 10.55 -8.62 -8.31
C LEU A 19 10.29 -9.04 -9.74
N ILE A 20 9.02 -9.36 -10.01
CA ILE A 20 8.46 -9.43 -11.37
C ILE A 20 7.28 -8.47 -11.49
N THR A 21 7.01 -7.99 -12.69
CA THR A 21 5.87 -7.11 -12.96
C THR A 21 4.55 -7.91 -12.97
N LEU A 22 3.47 -7.26 -12.58
CA LEU A 22 2.13 -7.81 -12.78
C LEU A 22 1.83 -7.90 -14.30
N PRO A 23 0.92 -8.80 -14.71
CA PRO A 23 0.49 -8.87 -16.12
C PRO A 23 -0.17 -7.57 -16.60
N ASN A 24 -0.16 -7.33 -17.91
CA ASN A 24 -0.91 -6.22 -18.51
C ASN A 24 -2.40 -6.27 -18.12
N PRO A 25 -3.05 -5.12 -17.88
CA PRO A 25 -2.56 -3.74 -18.08
C PRO A 25 -1.83 -3.15 -16.86
N LEU A 26 -1.47 -3.92 -15.86
CA LEU A 26 -0.90 -3.45 -14.59
C LEU A 26 0.64 -3.39 -14.59
N SER A 27 1.30 -3.91 -15.63
CA SER A 27 2.75 -4.14 -15.69
C SER A 27 3.61 -2.89 -15.49
N ASP A 28 3.18 -1.73 -15.98
CA ASP A 28 3.99 -0.51 -15.96
C ASP A 28 4.13 0.11 -14.56
N LYS A 29 3.24 -0.24 -13.65
CA LYS A 29 3.13 0.42 -12.34
C LYS A 29 3.34 -0.51 -11.15
N HIS A 30 3.15 -1.82 -11.36
CA HIS A 30 3.06 -2.77 -10.26
C HIS A 30 4.03 -3.94 -10.42
N ALA A 31 4.83 -4.16 -9.39
CA ALA A 31 5.75 -5.28 -9.29
C ALA A 31 5.69 -5.87 -7.88
N LEU A 32 5.85 -7.17 -7.79
CA LEU A 32 5.84 -7.94 -6.55
C LEU A 32 6.84 -9.10 -6.65
N GLN A 33 7.08 -9.78 -5.56
CA GLN A 33 7.76 -11.08 -5.61
C GLN A 33 6.92 -12.10 -6.40
N PRO A 34 7.53 -13.08 -7.08
CA PRO A 34 6.83 -14.04 -7.93
C PRO A 34 5.66 -14.74 -7.24
N GLU A 35 5.85 -15.18 -6.00
CA GLU A 35 4.82 -15.85 -5.19
C GLU A 35 3.65 -14.90 -4.87
N ALA A 36 3.96 -13.63 -4.55
CA ALA A 36 2.94 -12.62 -4.29
C ALA A 36 2.16 -12.24 -5.54
N VAL A 37 2.79 -12.26 -6.74
CA VAL A 37 2.07 -12.09 -8.01
C VAL A 37 1.07 -13.19 -8.22
N GLN A 38 1.46 -14.45 -8.03
CA GLN A 38 0.56 -15.60 -8.20
C GLN A 38 -0.60 -15.57 -7.20
N ALA A 39 -0.30 -15.30 -5.93
CA ALA A 39 -1.29 -15.16 -4.88
C ALA A 39 -2.30 -14.03 -5.17
N PHE A 40 -1.80 -12.87 -5.62
CA PHE A 40 -2.64 -11.73 -5.98
C PHE A 40 -3.58 -12.06 -7.16
N LEU A 41 -3.10 -12.68 -8.21
CA LEU A 41 -3.91 -13.03 -9.37
C LEU A 41 -5.04 -14.02 -9.00
N GLN A 42 -4.77 -14.97 -8.11
CA GLN A 42 -5.79 -15.89 -7.60
C GLN A 42 -6.82 -15.15 -6.74
N LEU A 43 -6.37 -14.28 -5.84
CA LEU A 43 -7.24 -13.44 -5.01
C LEU A 43 -8.11 -12.52 -5.89
N GLN A 44 -7.54 -11.89 -6.92
CA GLN A 44 -8.26 -11.02 -7.86
C GLN A 44 -9.35 -11.79 -8.61
N GLN A 45 -9.05 -13.02 -9.07
CA GLN A 45 -10.03 -13.87 -9.74
C GLN A 45 -11.16 -14.28 -8.78
N ALA A 46 -10.84 -14.59 -7.53
CA ALA A 46 -11.85 -14.92 -6.52
C ALA A 46 -12.73 -13.70 -6.18
N ALA A 47 -12.13 -12.51 -6.04
CA ALA A 47 -12.83 -11.26 -5.82
C ALA A 47 -13.81 -10.95 -6.99
N GLN A 48 -13.36 -11.14 -8.23
CA GLN A 48 -14.20 -10.96 -9.42
C GLN A 48 -15.43 -11.87 -9.40
N LYS A 49 -15.28 -13.14 -9.03
CA LYS A 49 -16.41 -14.08 -8.87
C LYS A 49 -17.38 -13.65 -7.77
N ALA A 50 -16.88 -12.94 -6.75
CA ALA A 50 -17.68 -12.38 -5.66
C ALA A 50 -18.29 -11.00 -5.99
N GLY A 51 -18.05 -10.46 -7.20
CA GLY A 51 -18.60 -9.20 -7.68
C GLY A 51 -17.79 -7.97 -7.32
N PHE A 52 -16.48 -8.13 -7.07
CA PHE A 52 -15.55 -7.02 -6.81
C PHE A 52 -14.55 -6.85 -7.96
N ASN A 53 -14.26 -5.62 -8.31
CA ASN A 53 -13.17 -5.26 -9.22
C ASN A 53 -11.90 -4.93 -8.40
N LEU A 54 -11.28 -5.97 -7.82
CA LEU A 54 -10.11 -5.82 -6.95
C LEU A 54 -8.90 -5.35 -7.76
N GLN A 55 -8.39 -4.18 -7.46
CA GLN A 55 -7.22 -3.59 -8.12
C GLN A 55 -6.14 -3.20 -7.12
N PRO A 56 -4.85 -3.29 -7.49
CA PRO A 56 -3.76 -2.79 -6.68
C PRO A 56 -3.69 -1.26 -6.81
N ALA A 57 -3.64 -0.57 -5.68
CA ALA A 57 -3.38 0.87 -5.62
C ALA A 57 -1.89 1.17 -5.45
N SER A 58 -1.19 0.34 -4.68
CA SER A 58 0.25 0.38 -4.45
C SER A 58 0.78 -1.03 -4.23
N THR A 59 1.96 -1.31 -4.77
CA THR A 59 2.69 -2.57 -4.61
C THR A 59 4.11 -2.26 -4.15
N PHE A 60 5.14 -2.83 -4.78
CA PHE A 60 6.51 -2.46 -4.45
C PHE A 60 6.72 -0.94 -4.52
N ARG A 61 7.40 -0.44 -3.52
CA ARG A 61 7.80 0.96 -3.42
C ARG A 61 9.28 1.01 -3.07
N ASP A 62 10.09 1.64 -3.92
CA ASP A 62 11.52 1.80 -3.66
C ASP A 62 11.81 2.83 -2.55
N PHE A 63 13.06 2.81 -2.09
CA PHE A 63 13.55 3.71 -1.04
C PHE A 63 13.31 5.18 -1.37
N GLU A 64 13.65 5.61 -2.59
CA GLU A 64 13.55 7.03 -2.98
C GLU A 64 12.09 7.48 -3.04
N ARG A 65 11.19 6.64 -3.53
CA ARG A 65 9.76 6.95 -3.52
C ARG A 65 9.20 7.07 -2.10
N GLN A 66 9.61 6.18 -1.18
CA GLN A 66 9.22 6.27 0.23
C GLN A 66 9.76 7.53 0.89
N LYS A 67 11.00 7.91 0.58
CA LYS A 67 11.64 9.14 1.05
C LYS A 67 10.91 10.40 0.58
N LEU A 68 10.48 10.44 -0.68
CA LEU A 68 9.67 11.54 -1.19
C LEU A 68 8.33 11.67 -0.43
N ILE A 69 7.65 10.55 -0.16
CA ILE A 69 6.40 10.53 0.60
C ILE A 69 6.63 11.04 2.03
N TRP A 70 7.68 10.56 2.68
CA TRP A 70 8.04 10.94 4.05
C TRP A 70 8.35 12.44 4.14
N ASN A 71 9.24 12.93 3.27
CA ASN A 71 9.65 14.32 3.27
C ASN A 71 8.47 15.26 2.97
N ALA A 72 7.63 14.92 1.99
CA ALA A 72 6.44 15.72 1.67
C ALA A 72 5.47 15.83 2.87
N LYS A 73 5.33 14.76 3.66
CA LYS A 73 4.54 14.80 4.91
C LYS A 73 5.24 15.64 5.97
N PHE A 74 6.54 15.45 6.17
CA PHE A 74 7.31 16.15 7.19
C PHE A 74 7.36 17.67 6.95
N ASN A 75 7.45 18.07 5.69
CA ASN A 75 7.47 19.48 5.26
C ASN A 75 6.07 20.13 5.17
N GLY A 76 4.99 19.36 5.45
CA GLY A 76 3.62 19.87 5.35
C GLY A 76 3.05 19.98 3.92
N GLU A 77 3.80 19.52 2.90
CA GLU A 77 3.36 19.48 1.50
C GLU A 77 2.28 18.42 1.26
N ARG A 78 2.25 17.40 2.09
CA ARG A 78 1.24 16.35 2.10
C ARG A 78 0.63 16.23 3.49
N LYS A 79 -0.71 16.22 3.55
CA LYS A 79 -1.45 16.12 4.81
C LYS A 79 -1.14 14.81 5.55
N VAL A 80 -1.08 14.91 6.86
CA VAL A 80 -1.04 13.79 7.80
C VAL A 80 -2.38 13.74 8.51
N HIS A 81 -2.94 12.54 8.72
CA HIS A 81 -4.24 12.38 9.33
C HIS A 81 -4.14 11.64 10.67
N ASN A 82 -5.07 11.91 11.57
CA ASN A 82 -5.25 11.13 12.79
C ASN A 82 -6.11 9.88 12.52
N ASP A 83 -6.34 9.07 13.55
CA ASP A 83 -7.12 7.83 13.46
C ASP A 83 -8.59 8.05 13.07
N LYS A 84 -9.09 9.30 13.17
CA LYS A 84 -10.44 9.69 12.77
C LYS A 84 -10.51 10.24 11.34
N GLY A 85 -9.38 10.24 10.61
CA GLY A 85 -9.30 10.79 9.25
C GLY A 85 -9.22 12.32 9.19
N ASN A 86 -9.07 13.00 10.32
CA ASN A 86 -8.91 14.46 10.33
C ASN A 86 -7.44 14.84 10.11
N ALA A 87 -7.21 15.86 9.27
CA ALA A 87 -5.88 16.39 9.07
C ALA A 87 -5.30 16.93 10.38
N ILE A 88 -4.01 16.66 10.60
CA ILE A 88 -3.22 17.17 11.71
C ILE A 88 -2.39 18.33 11.18
N GLU A 89 -2.48 19.49 11.84
CA GLU A 89 -1.55 20.59 11.59
C GLU A 89 -0.19 20.27 12.23
N LEU A 90 0.84 20.24 11.38
CA LEU A 90 2.21 19.94 11.83
C LEU A 90 3.00 21.19 12.22
N GLU A 91 2.49 22.38 11.92
CA GLU A 91 3.10 23.64 12.30
C GLU A 91 3.13 23.77 13.84
N GLY A 92 4.26 24.19 14.37
CA GLY A 92 4.46 24.31 15.83
C GLY A 92 4.81 22.99 16.54
N LEU A 93 4.73 21.82 15.90
CA LEU A 93 5.18 20.57 16.46
C LEU A 93 6.72 20.45 16.38
N SER A 94 7.32 19.83 17.42
CA SER A 94 8.73 19.44 17.34
C SER A 94 8.93 18.38 16.27
N ASP A 95 10.16 18.21 15.76
CA ASP A 95 10.49 17.21 14.73
C ASP A 95 10.12 15.79 15.19
N TRP A 96 10.31 15.48 16.47
CA TRP A 96 9.90 14.19 17.03
C TRP A 96 8.38 13.98 16.98
N GLN A 97 7.60 14.99 17.34
CA GLN A 97 6.13 14.92 17.26
C GLN A 97 5.65 14.77 15.82
N LYS A 98 6.28 15.48 14.86
CA LYS A 98 6.00 15.29 13.42
C LYS A 98 6.30 13.85 12.99
N CYS A 99 7.47 13.30 13.36
CA CYS A 99 7.81 11.91 13.07
C CYS A 99 6.78 10.93 13.63
N GLN A 100 6.37 11.09 14.89
CA GLN A 100 5.36 10.23 15.52
C GLN A 100 4.01 10.29 14.78
N ALA A 101 3.56 11.48 14.39
CA ALA A 101 2.32 11.64 13.63
C ALA A 101 2.39 10.97 12.26
N ILE A 102 3.54 11.08 11.56
CA ILE A 102 3.75 10.46 10.25
C ILE A 102 3.83 8.94 10.36
N LEU A 103 4.55 8.42 11.38
CA LEU A 103 4.74 6.99 11.60
C LEU A 103 3.43 6.23 11.81
N ARG A 104 2.38 6.90 12.21
CA ARG A 104 1.05 6.28 12.38
C ARG A 104 0.55 5.62 11.09
N TRP A 105 0.90 6.20 9.91
CA TRP A 105 0.39 5.76 8.60
C TRP A 105 1.47 5.62 7.52
N SER A 106 2.71 5.91 7.84
CA SER A 106 3.81 5.84 6.86
C SER A 106 5.09 5.38 7.53
N ALA A 107 5.67 4.31 7.04
CA ALA A 107 6.97 3.86 7.50
C ALA A 107 8.09 4.82 7.06
N VAL A 108 9.16 4.90 7.83
CA VAL A 108 10.38 5.59 7.39
C VAL A 108 10.98 4.91 6.15
N PRO A 109 11.69 5.66 5.29
CA PRO A 109 12.42 5.08 4.17
C PRO A 109 13.39 3.99 4.64
N GLY A 110 13.34 2.83 4.01
CA GLY A 110 14.12 1.65 4.38
C GLY A 110 13.43 0.71 5.39
N ALA A 111 12.28 1.08 5.96
CA ALA A 111 11.52 0.24 6.90
C ALA A 111 10.07 -0.05 6.44
N SER A 112 9.73 0.27 5.20
CA SER A 112 8.41 -0.02 4.64
C SER A 112 8.32 -1.46 4.18
N ARG A 113 7.23 -2.17 4.52
CA ARG A 113 6.96 -3.52 3.98
C ARG A 113 6.77 -3.53 2.47
N HIS A 114 6.33 -2.42 1.88
CA HIS A 114 6.29 -2.26 0.42
C HIS A 114 7.66 -2.45 -0.26
N HIS A 115 8.77 -2.25 0.46
CA HIS A 115 10.11 -2.53 -0.07
C HIS A 115 10.34 -4.00 -0.38
N TRP A 116 9.63 -4.90 0.29
CA TRP A 116 9.80 -6.34 0.14
C TRP A 116 9.09 -6.91 -1.09
N GLY A 117 8.15 -6.15 -1.67
CA GLY A 117 7.37 -6.63 -2.81
C GLY A 117 6.35 -7.71 -2.45
N THR A 118 5.89 -7.74 -1.20
CA THR A 118 4.87 -8.66 -0.70
C THR A 118 3.63 -7.97 -0.16
N GLU A 119 3.67 -6.64 -0.03
CA GLU A 119 2.56 -5.84 0.45
C GLU A 119 1.83 -5.13 -0.68
N ILE A 120 0.51 -5.11 -0.62
CA ILE A 120 -0.38 -4.51 -1.62
C ILE A 120 -1.44 -3.68 -0.91
N ASP A 121 -1.57 -2.41 -1.31
CA ASP A 121 -2.76 -1.62 -1.01
C ASP A 121 -3.82 -1.91 -2.08
N PHE A 122 -5.02 -2.30 -1.67
CA PHE A 122 -6.12 -2.67 -2.55
C PHE A 122 -7.21 -1.61 -2.62
N PHE A 123 -7.93 -1.56 -3.73
CA PHE A 123 -9.16 -0.79 -3.87
C PHE A 123 -10.07 -1.44 -4.92
N ASP A 124 -11.30 -0.95 -5.02
CA ASP A 124 -12.25 -1.30 -6.06
C ASP A 124 -12.65 0.01 -6.78
N PRO A 125 -12.19 0.22 -8.02
CA PRO A 125 -12.48 1.46 -8.75
C PRO A 125 -13.97 1.63 -9.05
N ASP A 126 -14.76 0.56 -9.10
CA ASP A 126 -16.17 0.62 -9.50
C ASP A 126 -17.06 1.23 -8.39
N VAL A 127 -16.58 1.21 -7.14
CA VAL A 127 -17.30 1.81 -6.00
C VAL A 127 -16.71 3.15 -5.55
N LEU A 128 -15.62 3.60 -6.15
CA LEU A 128 -15.06 4.93 -5.88
C LEU A 128 -15.96 5.98 -6.55
N PRO A 129 -16.55 6.94 -5.79
CA PRO A 129 -17.47 7.91 -6.37
C PRO A 129 -16.81 8.76 -7.46
N ALA A 130 -17.57 9.09 -8.52
CA ALA A 130 -17.09 9.91 -9.62
C ALA A 130 -16.49 11.23 -9.13
N GLY A 131 -15.31 11.58 -9.63
CA GLY A 131 -14.57 12.78 -9.23
C GLY A 131 -13.88 12.70 -7.86
N LYS A 132 -14.00 11.61 -7.13
CA LYS A 132 -13.21 11.38 -5.91
C LYS A 132 -11.86 10.75 -6.24
N LYS A 133 -10.87 11.15 -5.47
CA LYS A 133 -9.52 10.57 -5.55
C LYS A 133 -9.36 9.55 -4.43
N LEU A 134 -8.79 8.40 -4.77
CA LEU A 134 -8.37 7.40 -3.78
C LEU A 134 -7.32 8.02 -2.85
N MET A 135 -7.58 8.00 -1.56
CA MET A 135 -6.70 8.59 -0.55
C MET A 135 -5.87 7.53 0.19
N LEU A 136 -6.31 6.26 0.18
CA LEU A 136 -5.78 5.16 0.99
C LEU A 136 -5.84 5.48 2.49
N GLU A 137 -6.93 6.11 2.90
CA GLU A 137 -7.16 6.49 4.28
C GLU A 137 -8.11 5.49 4.95
N PRO A 138 -7.95 5.19 6.25
CA PRO A 138 -8.73 4.18 6.94
C PRO A 138 -10.24 4.33 6.82
N TRP A 139 -10.75 5.56 6.80
CA TRP A 139 -12.19 5.83 6.69
C TRP A 139 -12.79 5.33 5.36
N GLU A 140 -11.99 5.20 4.28
CA GLU A 140 -12.47 4.63 3.01
C GLU A 140 -12.78 3.14 3.13
N TYR A 141 -12.14 2.45 4.09
CA TYR A 141 -12.18 0.98 4.28
C TYR A 141 -13.02 0.54 5.47
N GLN A 142 -13.32 1.46 6.40
CA GLN A 142 -14.10 1.20 7.60
C GLN A 142 -15.61 1.23 7.34
N THR A 143 -16.39 1.00 8.40
CA THR A 143 -17.86 1.07 8.35
C THR A 143 -18.34 2.42 7.81
N GLY A 144 -19.14 2.37 6.74
CA GLY A 144 -19.63 3.56 6.02
C GLY A 144 -18.68 4.08 4.91
N GLY A 145 -17.49 3.53 4.78
CA GLY A 145 -16.53 3.88 3.72
C GLY A 145 -16.83 3.17 2.39
N TYR A 146 -16.24 3.69 1.32
CA TYR A 146 -16.46 3.19 -0.05
C TYR A 146 -16.12 1.70 -0.19
N PHE A 147 -15.04 1.26 0.45
CA PHE A 147 -14.48 -0.08 0.32
C PHE A 147 -14.86 -1.01 1.48
N GLN A 148 -15.80 -0.63 2.34
CA GLN A 148 -16.24 -1.48 3.46
C GLN A 148 -16.59 -2.90 3.03
N ARG A 149 -17.36 -3.07 1.95
CA ARG A 149 -17.76 -4.40 1.46
C ARG A 149 -16.58 -5.22 0.98
N LEU A 150 -15.65 -4.59 0.24
CA LEU A 150 -14.40 -5.22 -0.18
C LEU A 150 -13.55 -5.60 1.03
N THR A 151 -13.39 -4.70 2.00
CA THR A 151 -12.64 -4.96 3.24
C THR A 151 -13.18 -6.18 3.98
N ASN A 152 -14.50 -6.26 4.18
CA ASN A 152 -15.13 -7.40 4.85
C ASN A 152 -14.90 -8.71 4.08
N TRP A 153 -14.95 -8.66 2.75
CA TRP A 153 -14.69 -9.83 1.92
C TRP A 153 -13.21 -10.25 2.01
N LEU A 154 -12.28 -9.29 1.96
CA LEU A 154 -10.84 -9.55 2.10
C LEU A 154 -10.50 -10.15 3.46
N LEU A 155 -11.05 -9.62 4.55
CA LEU A 155 -10.86 -10.17 5.91
C LEU A 155 -11.32 -11.63 6.04
N ALA A 156 -12.32 -12.02 5.28
CA ALA A 156 -12.85 -13.39 5.29
C ALA A 156 -12.10 -14.35 4.34
N ASN A 157 -11.42 -13.86 3.33
CA ASN A 157 -10.94 -14.70 2.23
C ASN A 157 -9.44 -14.57 1.94
N ALA A 158 -8.79 -13.42 2.23
CA ALA A 158 -7.43 -13.14 1.79
C ALA A 158 -6.39 -14.12 2.35
N GLU A 159 -6.58 -14.62 3.57
CA GLU A 159 -5.70 -15.61 4.20
C GLU A 159 -5.59 -16.90 3.37
N THR A 160 -6.68 -17.34 2.73
CA THR A 160 -6.69 -18.52 1.85
C THR A 160 -5.74 -18.38 0.66
N PHE A 161 -5.41 -17.14 0.29
CA PHE A 161 -4.48 -16.80 -0.79
C PHE A 161 -3.11 -16.33 -0.27
N GLY A 162 -2.85 -16.44 1.04
CA GLY A 162 -1.57 -16.09 1.66
C GLY A 162 -1.39 -14.61 2.01
N PHE A 163 -2.48 -13.81 2.03
CA PHE A 163 -2.45 -12.43 2.52
C PHE A 163 -3.06 -12.34 3.93
N TYR A 164 -2.40 -11.60 4.83
CA TYR A 164 -2.76 -11.46 6.25
C TYR A 164 -2.93 -10.00 6.64
#